data_cd61587226a010b3138fc1d9d9b554b0
#
_entry.id   cd61587226a010b3138fc1d9d9b554b0
#
_cell.length_a   1.000
_cell.length_b   1.000
_cell.length_c   1.000
_cell.angle_alpha   90.00
_cell.angle_beta   90.00
_cell.angle_gamma   90.00
#
_symmetry.space_group_name_H-M   'P 1'
#
loop_
_entity.id
_entity.type
_entity.pdbx_description
1 polymer ?
#
loop_
_entity_poly.entity_id
_entity_poly.type
_entity_poly.pdbx_seq_one_letter_code
_entity_poly.pdbx_strand_id
1 'polypeptide(L)'
;MAAKAENPELMRKLIVERLVGETGDPHHVTESARAAAMRALPALAEALEERFPQPLAVDVTEIEVVRLAQLKPQADSFDALVVVPAAASRDALTMRLDPQALSLLVSSFFGGDPDIPPPPLERVPSRIELDVAAMVFEIFAKALNGEGPRALGLRLPVPQPLAGPGDFKRFVVRDGPGVCITFSLGAGESAGRLTAWMPQRVVLEGRRAAAPDAAGEKLQASEWRRRFSDEVLRSHVELTATVPLAKLPLKALMGLREGQVLELHEKAQSETRLSVRGRTIFICEFGKLGQHYTVRLTRPFDARQEVLDGLAAS
;
A
#
# COMPACT_ATOMS: atom_id res chain seq x y z
N MET A 1 -5.84 38.95 27.78
CA MET A 1 -5.53 38.52 26.41
C MET A 1 -6.32 37.23 26.14
N ALA A 2 -7.40 37.35 25.37
CA ALA A 2 -8.30 36.23 25.11
C ALA A 2 -7.68 35.27 24.07
N ALA A 3 -7.57 33.99 24.42
CA ALA A 3 -7.17 32.93 23.50
C ALA A 3 -8.23 32.84 22.41
N LYS A 4 -7.77 32.97 21.16
CA LYS A 4 -8.55 32.86 19.94
C LYS A 4 -9.13 31.44 19.88
N ALA A 5 -10.44 31.29 20.02
CA ALA A 5 -11.13 30.02 19.93
C ALA A 5 -10.87 29.44 18.52
N GLU A 6 -10.08 28.38 18.45
CA GLU A 6 -9.86 27.62 17.24
C GLU A 6 -11.19 27.00 16.80
N ASN A 7 -11.57 27.27 15.56
CA ASN A 7 -12.84 26.84 14.99
C ASN A 7 -12.94 25.30 15.02
N PRO A 8 -13.92 24.72 15.76
CA PRO A 8 -14.03 23.26 15.93
C PRO A 8 -14.28 22.50 14.62
N GLU A 9 -14.81 23.16 13.59
CA GLU A 9 -14.95 22.56 12.26
C GLU A 9 -13.62 22.44 11.52
N LEU A 10 -12.72 23.42 11.70
CA LEU A 10 -11.38 23.39 11.14
C LEU A 10 -10.53 22.29 11.80
N MET A 11 -10.69 22.12 13.12
CA MET A 11 -10.05 21.03 13.86
C MET A 11 -10.62 19.66 13.49
N ARG A 12 -11.93 19.54 13.27
CA ARG A 12 -12.54 18.31 12.75
C ARG A 12 -12.04 17.97 11.36
N LYS A 13 -11.98 18.94 10.42
CA LYS A 13 -11.39 18.73 9.09
C LYS A 13 -9.94 18.31 9.17
N LEU A 14 -9.12 18.96 9.99
CA LEU A 14 -7.72 18.58 10.20
C LEU A 14 -7.55 17.20 10.86
N ILE A 15 -8.44 16.80 11.75
CA ILE A 15 -8.43 15.49 12.40
C ILE A 15 -8.88 14.41 11.41
N VAL A 16 -9.94 14.66 10.63
CA VAL A 16 -10.40 13.75 9.58
C VAL A 16 -9.35 13.62 8.49
N GLU A 17 -8.75 14.72 8.02
CA GLU A 17 -7.68 14.72 7.03
C GLU A 17 -6.42 13.99 7.53
N ARG A 18 -6.19 13.93 8.84
CA ARG A 18 -5.08 13.20 9.46
C ARG A 18 -5.40 11.77 9.88
N LEU A 19 -6.63 11.45 10.25
CA LEU A 19 -7.09 10.07 10.47
C LEU A 19 -7.27 9.30 9.15
N VAL A 20 -7.67 10.02 8.12
CA VAL A 20 -7.74 9.56 6.71
C VAL A 20 -6.39 9.77 5.99
N GLY A 21 -5.36 10.17 6.71
CA GLY A 21 -4.10 10.76 6.22
C GLY A 21 -3.24 9.97 5.25
N GLU A 22 -3.57 8.73 4.95
CA GLU A 22 -3.05 7.99 3.78
C GLU A 22 -3.98 8.13 2.56
N THR A 23 -5.19 8.64 2.74
CA THR A 23 -6.24 8.61 1.72
C THR A 23 -6.49 9.96 1.03
N GLY A 24 -6.03 11.10 1.57
CA GLY A 24 -6.20 12.42 0.95
C GLY A 24 -7.63 12.76 0.50
N ASP A 25 -7.90 14.04 0.24
CA ASP A 25 -9.12 14.44 -0.45
C ASP A 25 -9.08 13.91 -1.91
N PRO A 26 -10.08 13.15 -2.38
CA PRO A 26 -10.14 12.61 -3.75
C PRO A 26 -9.90 13.67 -4.83
N HIS A 27 -10.41 14.87 -4.65
CA HIS A 27 -10.22 15.98 -5.60
C HIS A 27 -8.73 16.37 -5.71
N HIS A 28 -8.05 16.55 -4.58
CA HIS A 28 -6.63 16.89 -4.56
C HIS A 28 -5.73 15.76 -5.09
N VAL A 29 -6.12 14.52 -4.86
CA VAL A 29 -5.40 13.35 -5.39
C VAL A 29 -5.53 13.29 -6.90
N THR A 30 -6.74 13.46 -7.44
CA THR A 30 -7.00 13.48 -8.89
C THR A 30 -6.28 14.63 -9.57
N GLU A 31 -6.32 15.85 -9.00
CA GLU A 31 -5.58 17.00 -9.53
C GLU A 31 -4.06 16.75 -9.55
N SER A 32 -3.52 16.16 -8.50
CA SER A 32 -2.09 15.86 -8.42
C SER A 32 -1.67 14.82 -9.44
N ALA A 33 -2.50 13.78 -9.64
CA ALA A 33 -2.29 12.75 -10.65
C ALA A 33 -2.40 13.33 -12.06
N ARG A 34 -3.39 14.19 -12.31
CA ARG A 34 -3.56 14.91 -13.59
C ARG A 34 -2.34 15.77 -13.90
N ALA A 35 -1.88 16.55 -12.93
CA ALA A 35 -0.70 17.38 -13.09
C ALA A 35 0.57 16.55 -13.36
N ALA A 36 0.70 15.36 -12.76
CA ALA A 36 1.80 14.44 -13.03
C ALA A 36 1.71 13.86 -14.45
N ALA A 37 0.53 13.38 -14.86
CA ALA A 37 0.30 12.84 -16.19
C ALA A 37 0.54 13.88 -17.29
N MET A 38 -0.01 15.08 -17.12
CA MET A 38 0.17 16.17 -18.10
C MET A 38 1.62 16.64 -18.24
N ARG A 39 2.41 16.59 -17.14
CA ARG A 39 3.86 16.85 -17.23
C ARG A 39 4.61 15.73 -17.93
N ALA A 40 4.15 14.49 -17.80
CA ALA A 40 4.80 13.34 -18.42
C ALA A 40 4.54 13.28 -19.95
N LEU A 41 3.40 13.77 -20.44
CA LEU A 41 3.02 13.65 -21.85
C LEU A 41 4.08 14.12 -22.85
N PRO A 42 4.69 15.32 -22.72
CA PRO A 42 5.71 15.76 -23.68
C PRO A 42 6.93 14.82 -23.72
N ALA A 43 7.42 14.41 -22.56
CA ALA A 43 8.55 13.48 -22.45
C ALA A 43 8.20 12.08 -22.96
N LEU A 44 6.93 11.64 -22.80
CA LEU A 44 6.44 10.39 -23.35
C LEU A 44 6.41 10.45 -24.87
N ALA A 45 5.86 11.51 -25.45
CA ALA A 45 5.77 11.69 -26.90
C ALA A 45 7.17 11.68 -27.53
N GLU A 46 8.11 12.47 -27.00
CA GLU A 46 9.49 12.53 -27.46
C GLU A 46 10.21 11.16 -27.36
N ALA A 47 10.13 10.49 -26.22
CA ALA A 47 10.77 9.20 -26.02
C ALA A 47 10.16 8.07 -26.88
N LEU A 48 8.87 8.10 -27.16
CA LEU A 48 8.22 7.17 -28.06
C LEU A 48 8.62 7.45 -29.52
N GLU A 49 8.68 8.71 -29.94
CA GLU A 49 9.13 9.10 -31.28
C GLU A 49 10.58 8.69 -31.55
N GLU A 50 11.47 8.80 -30.55
CA GLU A 50 12.85 8.31 -30.68
C GLU A 50 12.98 6.79 -30.81
N ARG A 51 12.07 6.03 -30.21
CA ARG A 51 12.17 4.56 -30.11
C ARG A 51 11.40 3.81 -31.18
N PHE A 52 10.31 4.39 -31.67
CA PHE A 52 9.43 3.74 -32.61
C PHE A 52 9.58 4.38 -33.99
N PRO A 53 9.78 3.57 -35.06
CA PRO A 53 9.88 4.08 -36.42
C PRO A 53 8.63 4.82 -36.88
N GLN A 54 7.48 4.50 -36.27
CA GLN A 54 6.20 5.14 -36.56
C GLN A 54 5.72 5.94 -35.34
N PRO A 55 5.19 7.14 -35.57
CA PRO A 55 4.69 7.98 -34.48
C PRO A 55 3.51 7.31 -33.80
N LEU A 56 3.62 7.18 -32.48
CA LEU A 56 2.55 6.69 -31.63
C LEU A 56 1.96 7.88 -30.87
N ALA A 57 0.70 8.22 -31.13
CA ALA A 57 -0.01 9.19 -30.34
C ALA A 57 -0.22 8.65 -28.92
N VAL A 58 0.01 9.48 -27.91
CA VAL A 58 -0.24 9.18 -26.51
C VAL A 58 -1.05 10.29 -25.88
N ASP A 59 -2.20 9.94 -25.31
CA ASP A 59 -3.10 10.87 -24.63
C ASP A 59 -3.58 10.30 -23.30
N VAL A 60 -3.94 11.19 -22.37
CA VAL A 60 -4.57 10.80 -21.11
C VAL A 60 -6.09 10.80 -21.31
N THR A 61 -6.71 9.64 -21.23
CA THR A 61 -8.15 9.50 -21.43
C THR A 61 -8.94 9.60 -20.12
N GLU A 62 -8.40 9.04 -19.02
CA GLU A 62 -9.13 8.97 -17.78
C GLU A 62 -8.21 9.05 -16.57
N ILE A 63 -8.66 9.70 -15.50
CA ILE A 63 -7.98 9.73 -14.21
C ILE A 63 -9.04 9.60 -13.13
N GLU A 64 -8.96 8.54 -12.36
CA GLU A 64 -9.94 8.24 -11.32
C GLU A 64 -9.28 7.74 -10.02
N VAL A 65 -9.98 7.95 -8.91
CA VAL A 65 -9.63 7.36 -7.63
C VAL A 65 -10.35 6.03 -7.51
N VAL A 66 -9.58 4.97 -7.32
CA VAL A 66 -10.08 3.59 -7.32
C VAL A 66 -9.55 2.82 -6.12
N ARG A 67 -10.17 1.70 -5.83
CA ARG A 67 -9.64 0.72 -4.90
C ARG A 67 -8.67 -0.19 -5.63
N LEU A 68 -7.39 -0.21 -5.22
CA LEU A 68 -6.32 -0.93 -5.91
C LEU A 68 -6.62 -2.42 -6.12
N ALA A 69 -7.33 -3.05 -5.19
CA ALA A 69 -7.75 -4.44 -5.33
C ALA A 69 -8.62 -4.72 -6.56
N GLN A 70 -9.35 -3.71 -7.06
CA GLN A 70 -10.22 -3.82 -8.25
C GLN A 70 -9.43 -3.83 -9.56
N LEU A 71 -8.18 -3.36 -9.53
CA LEU A 71 -7.29 -3.27 -10.70
C LEU A 71 -6.49 -4.55 -10.96
N LYS A 72 -6.68 -5.57 -10.12
CA LYS A 72 -6.03 -6.87 -10.33
C LYS A 72 -6.42 -7.45 -11.69
N PRO A 73 -5.44 -7.82 -12.55
CA PRO A 73 -5.74 -8.46 -13.84
C PRO A 73 -6.47 -9.79 -13.63
N GLN A 74 -7.34 -10.13 -14.57
CA GLN A 74 -7.98 -11.44 -14.60
C GLN A 74 -6.94 -12.49 -14.95
N ALA A 75 -7.08 -13.70 -14.41
CA ALA A 75 -6.10 -14.76 -14.58
C ALA A 75 -5.96 -15.25 -16.02
N ASP A 76 -6.99 -15.05 -16.83
CA ASP A 76 -7.09 -15.42 -18.23
C ASP A 76 -6.85 -14.24 -19.20
N SER A 77 -6.49 -13.06 -18.69
CA SER A 77 -6.15 -11.92 -19.53
C SER A 77 -4.79 -12.10 -20.20
N PHE A 78 -4.63 -11.49 -21.38
CA PHE A 78 -3.39 -11.48 -22.14
C PHE A 78 -2.61 -10.17 -22.01
N ASP A 79 -2.84 -9.47 -20.91
CA ASP A 79 -2.16 -8.24 -20.57
C ASP A 79 -0.67 -8.48 -20.28
N ALA A 80 0.14 -7.43 -20.44
CA ALA A 80 1.45 -7.34 -19.84
C ALA A 80 1.41 -6.37 -18.66
N LEU A 81 2.06 -6.70 -17.55
CA LEU A 81 2.01 -5.94 -16.31
C LEU A 81 3.39 -5.79 -15.68
N VAL A 82 3.67 -4.63 -15.11
CA VAL A 82 4.90 -4.40 -14.33
C VAL A 82 4.60 -3.67 -13.02
N VAL A 83 5.37 -4.02 -11.98
CA VAL A 83 5.33 -3.32 -10.68
C VAL A 83 6.67 -2.64 -10.46
N VAL A 84 6.65 -1.32 -10.40
CA VAL A 84 7.85 -0.51 -10.21
C VAL A 84 7.94 -0.06 -8.75
N PRO A 85 8.97 -0.49 -8.01
CA PRO A 85 9.15 -0.07 -6.63
C PRO A 85 9.74 1.34 -6.53
N ALA A 86 9.49 2.00 -5.41
CA ALA A 86 10.19 3.20 -4.98
C ALA A 86 10.93 2.96 -3.67
N ALA A 87 11.72 3.93 -3.22
CA ALA A 87 12.42 3.85 -1.95
C ALA A 87 11.44 3.68 -0.76
N ALA A 88 10.30 4.36 -0.81
CA ALA A 88 9.28 4.36 0.25
C ALA A 88 8.21 3.27 0.07
N SER A 89 8.05 2.70 -1.13
CA SER A 89 6.98 1.72 -1.43
C SER A 89 7.43 0.69 -2.44
N ARG A 90 7.13 -0.60 -2.17
CA ARG A 90 7.43 -1.70 -3.11
C ARG A 90 6.46 -1.75 -4.29
N ASP A 91 5.31 -1.13 -4.16
CA ASP A 91 4.21 -1.08 -5.10
C ASP A 91 3.91 0.38 -5.51
N ALA A 92 4.95 1.19 -5.71
CA ALA A 92 4.82 2.62 -5.94
C ALA A 92 4.07 2.95 -7.23
N LEU A 93 4.37 2.22 -8.30
CA LEU A 93 3.72 2.36 -9.60
C LEU A 93 3.49 0.96 -10.18
N THR A 94 2.28 0.69 -10.58
CA THR A 94 1.96 -0.51 -11.37
C THR A 94 1.41 -0.07 -12.72
N MET A 95 1.87 -0.71 -13.78
CA MET A 95 1.43 -0.39 -15.14
C MET A 95 0.99 -1.65 -15.86
N ARG A 96 -0.02 -1.52 -16.69
CA ARG A 96 -0.60 -2.60 -17.49
C ARG A 96 -0.81 -2.14 -18.92
N LEU A 97 -0.36 -2.93 -19.86
CA LEU A 97 -0.66 -2.83 -21.28
C LEU A 97 -1.75 -3.84 -21.62
N ASP A 98 -2.82 -3.40 -22.25
CA ASP A 98 -3.83 -4.30 -22.77
C ASP A 98 -3.34 -5.01 -24.04
N PRO A 99 -4.00 -6.11 -24.48
CA PRO A 99 -3.59 -6.88 -25.63
C PRO A 99 -3.55 -6.07 -26.95
N GLN A 100 -4.40 -5.05 -27.07
CA GLN A 100 -4.43 -4.17 -28.22
C GLN A 100 -3.21 -3.24 -28.24
N ALA A 101 -2.88 -2.61 -27.09
CA ALA A 101 -1.70 -1.77 -26.98
C ALA A 101 -0.42 -2.56 -27.28
N LEU A 102 -0.33 -3.77 -26.73
CA LEU A 102 0.85 -4.60 -26.93
C LEU A 102 1.03 -4.97 -28.41
N SER A 103 -0.06 -5.34 -29.09
CA SER A 103 -0.05 -5.63 -30.53
C SER A 103 0.36 -4.43 -31.36
N LEU A 104 -0.19 -3.24 -31.07
CA LEU A 104 0.17 -1.98 -31.73
C LEU A 104 1.65 -1.62 -31.53
N LEU A 105 2.13 -1.71 -30.29
CA LEU A 105 3.53 -1.40 -29.98
C LEU A 105 4.50 -2.32 -30.70
N VAL A 106 4.20 -3.60 -30.74
CA VAL A 106 5.04 -4.58 -31.46
C VAL A 106 4.99 -4.31 -32.98
N SER A 107 3.81 -4.08 -33.54
CA SER A 107 3.66 -3.73 -34.97
C SER A 107 4.45 -2.46 -35.31
N SER A 108 4.28 -1.40 -34.54
CA SER A 108 5.01 -0.13 -34.74
C SER A 108 6.52 -0.29 -34.61
N PHE A 109 6.99 -1.08 -33.65
CA PHE A 109 8.42 -1.34 -33.41
C PHE A 109 9.09 -2.07 -34.59
N PHE A 110 8.37 -2.99 -35.22
CA PHE A 110 8.85 -3.74 -36.40
C PHE A 110 8.51 -3.09 -37.74
N GLY A 111 7.96 -1.87 -37.75
CA GLY A 111 7.66 -1.13 -38.98
C GLY A 111 6.41 -1.61 -39.72
N GLY A 112 5.40 -2.11 -38.99
CA GLY A 112 4.09 -2.44 -39.53
C GLY A 112 3.38 -1.22 -40.15
N ASP A 113 2.42 -1.46 -41.05
CA ASP A 113 1.68 -0.41 -41.70
C ASP A 113 0.77 0.36 -40.70
N PRO A 114 0.92 1.68 -40.53
CA PRO A 114 0.11 2.46 -39.60
C PRO A 114 -1.38 2.50 -39.98
N ASP A 115 -1.70 2.33 -41.26
CA ASP A 115 -3.09 2.34 -41.76
C ASP A 115 -3.81 1.00 -41.53
N ILE A 116 -3.06 -0.05 -41.16
CA ILE A 116 -3.59 -1.38 -40.89
C ILE A 116 -3.34 -1.77 -39.43
N PRO A 117 -4.25 -1.39 -38.50
CA PRO A 117 -4.07 -1.71 -37.11
C PRO A 117 -4.10 -3.24 -36.88
N PRO A 118 -3.11 -3.78 -36.14
CA PRO A 118 -3.09 -5.20 -35.87
C PRO A 118 -4.23 -5.59 -34.90
N PRO A 119 -4.73 -6.82 -34.98
CA PRO A 119 -5.73 -7.30 -34.02
C PRO A 119 -5.11 -7.44 -32.62
N PRO A 120 -5.92 -7.39 -31.54
CA PRO A 120 -5.45 -7.62 -30.19
C PRO A 120 -4.86 -9.02 -30.05
N LEU A 121 -3.88 -9.18 -29.13
CA LEU A 121 -3.34 -10.49 -28.81
C LEU A 121 -4.40 -11.37 -28.14
N GLU A 122 -4.60 -12.57 -28.67
CA GLU A 122 -5.51 -13.59 -28.12
C GLU A 122 -4.74 -14.75 -27.46
N ARG A 123 -3.50 -14.51 -27.07
CA ARG A 123 -2.61 -15.47 -26.41
C ARG A 123 -1.71 -14.78 -25.41
N VAL A 124 -1.08 -15.57 -24.55
CA VAL A 124 -0.05 -15.07 -23.64
C VAL A 124 1.09 -14.44 -24.45
N PRO A 125 1.52 -13.21 -24.10
CA PRO A 125 2.62 -12.53 -24.76
C PRO A 125 3.89 -13.38 -24.80
N SER A 126 4.56 -13.38 -25.94
CA SER A 126 5.87 -14.01 -26.13
C SER A 126 6.97 -13.18 -25.45
N ARG A 127 8.17 -13.74 -25.33
CA ARG A 127 9.32 -13.04 -24.74
C ARG A 127 9.66 -11.75 -25.49
N ILE A 128 9.61 -11.74 -26.82
CA ILE A 128 9.89 -10.55 -27.63
C ILE A 128 8.85 -9.45 -27.35
N GLU A 129 7.58 -9.83 -27.27
CA GLU A 129 6.51 -8.89 -26.95
C GLU A 129 6.66 -8.32 -25.53
N LEU A 130 7.11 -9.13 -24.57
CA LEU A 130 7.41 -8.67 -23.22
C LEU A 130 8.65 -7.77 -23.16
N ASP A 131 9.66 -7.99 -24.01
CA ASP A 131 10.82 -7.12 -24.10
C ASP A 131 10.43 -5.74 -24.67
N VAL A 132 9.52 -5.68 -25.67
CA VAL A 132 8.93 -4.45 -26.17
C VAL A 132 8.10 -3.78 -25.07
N ALA A 133 7.27 -4.53 -24.33
CA ALA A 133 6.51 -4.02 -23.21
C ALA A 133 7.43 -3.43 -22.12
N ALA A 134 8.53 -4.10 -21.78
CA ALA A 134 9.51 -3.61 -20.81
C ALA A 134 10.10 -2.27 -21.21
N MET A 135 10.44 -2.10 -22.50
CA MET A 135 10.94 -0.83 -23.03
C MET A 135 9.91 0.30 -22.88
N VAL A 136 8.65 0.04 -23.20
CA VAL A 136 7.57 1.01 -23.06
C VAL A 136 7.30 1.34 -21.59
N PHE A 137 7.26 0.35 -20.73
CA PHE A 137 7.12 0.57 -19.28
C PHE A 137 8.27 1.39 -18.71
N GLU A 138 9.50 1.20 -19.19
CA GLU A 138 10.65 2.02 -18.79
C GLU A 138 10.47 3.48 -19.20
N ILE A 139 9.99 3.75 -20.42
CA ILE A 139 9.69 5.11 -20.92
C ILE A 139 8.62 5.76 -20.03
N PHE A 140 7.51 5.06 -19.79
CA PHE A 140 6.43 5.58 -18.95
C PHE A 140 6.86 5.78 -17.49
N ALA A 141 7.62 4.83 -16.93
CA ALA A 141 8.12 4.97 -15.56
C ALA A 141 9.05 6.17 -15.41
N LYS A 142 9.94 6.42 -16.37
CA LYS A 142 10.83 7.60 -16.37
C LYS A 142 10.03 8.90 -16.46
N ALA A 143 9.11 9.00 -17.39
CA ALA A 143 8.30 10.19 -17.59
C ALA A 143 7.41 10.50 -16.37
N LEU A 144 6.73 9.49 -15.82
CA LEU A 144 5.90 9.62 -14.63
C LEU A 144 6.72 9.87 -13.36
N ASN A 145 7.94 9.31 -13.28
CA ASN A 145 8.83 9.56 -12.15
C ASN A 145 9.10 11.06 -12.00
N GLY A 146 9.30 11.76 -13.11
CA GLY A 146 9.65 13.15 -13.12
C GLY A 146 11.04 13.42 -12.54
N GLU A 147 11.40 14.69 -12.42
CA GLU A 147 12.68 15.15 -11.93
C GLU A 147 12.55 16.05 -10.70
N GLY A 148 13.63 16.14 -9.93
CA GLY A 148 13.75 17.04 -8.79
C GLY A 148 12.84 16.68 -7.61
N PRO A 149 12.38 17.68 -6.84
CA PRO A 149 11.57 17.46 -5.63
C PRO A 149 10.22 16.77 -5.85
N ARG A 150 9.75 16.77 -7.10
CA ARG A 150 8.46 16.16 -7.50
C ARG A 150 8.61 14.74 -7.99
N ALA A 151 9.82 14.20 -8.00
CA ALA A 151 10.06 12.83 -8.41
C ALA A 151 9.36 11.83 -7.47
N LEU A 152 8.77 10.79 -8.05
CA LEU A 152 8.15 9.70 -7.29
C LEU A 152 9.18 8.79 -6.62
N GLY A 153 10.46 8.94 -6.97
CA GLY A 153 11.56 8.13 -6.43
C GLY A 153 11.50 6.67 -6.88
N LEU A 154 11.02 6.42 -8.09
CA LEU A 154 10.94 5.09 -8.67
C LEU A 154 12.33 4.49 -8.88
N ARG A 155 12.45 3.18 -8.64
CA ARG A 155 13.68 2.44 -8.90
C ARG A 155 13.70 1.95 -10.35
N LEU A 156 14.64 2.47 -11.09
CA LEU A 156 14.89 2.09 -12.48
C LEU A 156 16.21 1.28 -12.57
N PRO A 157 16.35 0.37 -13.53
CA PRO A 157 15.39 0.01 -14.59
C PRO A 157 14.17 -0.72 -14.04
N VAL A 158 13.07 -0.71 -14.81
CA VAL A 158 11.85 -1.44 -14.46
C VAL A 158 12.10 -2.95 -14.40
N PRO A 159 11.46 -3.70 -13.48
CA PRO A 159 11.52 -5.15 -13.45
C PRO A 159 10.96 -5.77 -14.72
N GLN A 160 11.25 -7.07 -14.94
CA GLN A 160 10.64 -7.81 -16.05
C GLN A 160 9.11 -7.81 -15.93
N PRO A 161 8.41 -7.56 -17.06
CA PRO A 161 6.96 -7.62 -17.08
C PRO A 161 6.45 -9.02 -16.79
N LEU A 162 5.31 -9.08 -16.12
CA LEU A 162 4.55 -10.28 -15.80
C LEU A 162 3.49 -10.50 -16.87
N ALA A 163 3.24 -11.75 -17.26
CA ALA A 163 2.17 -12.09 -18.18
C ALA A 163 1.67 -13.53 -17.97
N GLY A 164 0.38 -13.71 -18.25
CA GLY A 164 -0.27 -15.00 -18.21
C GLY A 164 -0.68 -15.50 -16.83
N PRO A 165 -1.41 -16.62 -16.81
CA PRO A 165 -2.12 -17.11 -15.62
C PRO A 165 -1.21 -17.42 -14.42
N GLY A 166 0.01 -17.88 -14.69
CA GLY A 166 0.98 -18.24 -13.64
C GLY A 166 1.42 -17.04 -12.83
N ASP A 167 1.74 -15.94 -13.50
CA ASP A 167 2.22 -14.71 -12.89
C ASP A 167 1.06 -13.95 -12.22
N PHE A 168 -0.10 -13.85 -12.88
CA PHE A 168 -1.25 -13.14 -12.36
C PHE A 168 -1.88 -13.79 -11.13
N LYS A 169 -1.79 -15.13 -11.00
CA LYS A 169 -2.19 -15.80 -9.75
C LYS A 169 -1.29 -15.45 -8.57
N ARG A 170 0.01 -15.24 -8.83
CA ARG A 170 0.99 -14.87 -7.81
C ARG A 170 1.02 -13.36 -7.52
N PHE A 171 0.47 -12.57 -8.43
CA PHE A 171 0.43 -11.12 -8.30
C PHE A 171 -0.51 -10.71 -7.17
N VAL A 172 0.07 -10.08 -6.15
CA VAL A 172 -0.66 -9.59 -4.98
C VAL A 172 -0.70 -8.07 -5.02
N VAL A 173 -1.90 -7.53 -5.11
CA VAL A 173 -2.16 -6.10 -4.97
C VAL A 173 -2.45 -5.80 -3.51
N ARG A 174 -1.72 -4.84 -2.93
CA ARG A 174 -2.07 -4.33 -1.61
C ARG A 174 -3.38 -3.57 -1.73
N ASP A 175 -4.39 -3.96 -0.94
CA ASP A 175 -5.66 -3.23 -0.91
C ASP A 175 -5.49 -1.84 -0.30
N GLY A 176 -6.18 -0.89 -0.87
CA GLY A 176 -6.16 0.50 -0.42
C GLY A 176 -6.63 1.47 -1.50
N PRO A 177 -6.79 2.74 -1.12
CA PRO A 177 -7.13 3.78 -2.09
C PRO A 177 -5.93 4.08 -2.99
N GLY A 178 -6.18 4.20 -4.28
CA GLY A 178 -5.20 4.49 -5.29
C GLY A 178 -5.74 5.42 -6.37
N VAL A 179 -4.85 5.87 -7.22
CA VAL A 179 -5.16 6.62 -8.43
C VAL A 179 -4.84 5.75 -9.63
N CYS A 180 -5.76 5.72 -10.55
CA CYS A 180 -5.64 5.08 -11.85
C CYS A 180 -5.58 6.16 -12.93
N ILE A 181 -4.59 6.08 -13.81
CA ILE A 181 -4.41 6.94 -14.97
C ILE A 181 -4.44 6.03 -16.20
N THR A 182 -5.35 6.28 -17.10
CA THR A 182 -5.45 5.55 -18.36
C THR A 182 -4.92 6.41 -19.49
N PHE A 183 -3.96 5.88 -20.21
CA PHE A 183 -3.40 6.45 -21.43
C PHE A 183 -3.91 5.67 -22.63
N SER A 184 -4.28 6.37 -23.70
CA SER A 184 -4.48 5.78 -25.02
C SER A 184 -3.16 5.78 -25.79
N LEU A 185 -2.90 4.70 -26.52
CA LEU A 185 -1.75 4.53 -27.40
C LEU A 185 -2.26 4.24 -28.82
N GLY A 186 -1.85 5.06 -29.78
CA GLY A 186 -2.35 4.99 -31.16
C GLY A 186 -3.48 5.97 -31.43
N ALA A 187 -4.16 5.81 -32.56
CA ALA A 187 -5.20 6.72 -33.01
C ALA A 187 -6.53 6.00 -33.26
N GLY A 188 -7.65 6.73 -33.02
CA GLY A 188 -9.00 6.27 -33.33
C GLY A 188 -9.49 5.07 -32.52
N GLU A 189 -10.39 4.29 -33.11
CA GLU A 189 -11.04 3.13 -32.48
C GLU A 189 -10.09 1.95 -32.19
N SER A 190 -8.95 1.94 -32.86
CA SER A 190 -7.92 0.90 -32.71
C SER A 190 -6.87 1.24 -31.66
N ALA A 191 -7.05 2.29 -30.89
CA ALA A 191 -6.13 2.68 -29.82
C ALA A 191 -6.09 1.62 -28.71
N GLY A 192 -4.88 1.20 -28.36
CA GLY A 192 -4.65 0.37 -27.19
C GLY A 192 -4.57 1.22 -25.90
N ARG A 193 -4.57 0.58 -24.76
CA ARG A 193 -4.55 1.27 -23.46
C ARG A 193 -3.35 0.83 -22.60
N LEU A 194 -2.69 1.85 -22.02
CA LEU A 194 -1.80 1.67 -20.91
C LEU A 194 -2.47 2.24 -19.66
N THR A 195 -2.64 1.40 -18.66
CA THR A 195 -3.20 1.80 -17.38
C THR A 195 -2.09 1.86 -16.34
N ALA A 196 -1.90 3.00 -15.71
CA ALA A 196 -0.93 3.20 -14.64
C ALA A 196 -1.67 3.49 -13.34
N TRP A 197 -1.36 2.75 -12.28
CA TRP A 197 -1.95 3.02 -10.97
C TRP A 197 -0.92 3.05 -9.86
N MET A 198 -1.20 3.86 -8.86
CA MET A 198 -0.33 4.04 -7.71
C MET A 198 -1.14 4.32 -6.44
N PRO A 199 -0.65 3.89 -5.28
CA PRO A 199 -1.26 4.24 -4.00
C PRO A 199 -1.35 5.76 -3.84
N GLN A 200 -2.45 6.27 -3.27
CA GLN A 200 -2.65 7.71 -3.04
C GLN A 200 -1.49 8.35 -2.26
N ARG A 201 -0.92 7.62 -1.29
CA ARG A 201 0.24 8.08 -0.51
C ARG A 201 1.43 8.48 -1.39
N VAL A 202 1.69 7.73 -2.48
CA VAL A 202 2.82 8.00 -3.39
C VAL A 202 2.59 9.31 -4.14
N VAL A 203 1.36 9.54 -4.61
CA VAL A 203 0.96 10.79 -5.29
C VAL A 203 1.05 11.99 -4.35
N LEU A 204 0.62 11.83 -3.11
CA LEU A 204 0.62 12.89 -2.10
C LEU A 204 2.04 13.21 -1.59
N GLU A 205 2.92 12.22 -1.49
CA GLU A 205 4.32 12.44 -1.11
C GLU A 205 5.07 13.26 -2.17
N GLY A 206 4.89 12.95 -3.44
CA GLY A 206 5.45 13.73 -4.55
C GLY A 206 4.98 15.20 -4.54
N ARG A 207 3.73 15.44 -4.16
CA ARG A 207 3.18 16.81 -3.99
C ARG A 207 3.79 17.54 -2.80
N ARG A 208 3.92 16.88 -1.65
CA ARG A 208 4.49 17.47 -0.42
C ARG A 208 5.95 17.87 -0.60
N ALA A 209 6.70 17.07 -1.34
CA ALA A 209 8.10 17.38 -1.66
C ALA A 209 8.25 18.62 -2.57
N ALA A 210 7.19 18.99 -3.31
CA ALA A 210 7.17 20.08 -4.27
C ALA A 210 6.66 21.43 -3.72
N ALA A 211 6.06 21.42 -2.53
CA ALA A 211 5.54 22.66 -1.94
C ALA A 211 6.70 23.59 -1.53
N PRO A 212 6.67 24.90 -1.89
CA PRO A 212 7.75 25.85 -1.53
C PRO A 212 7.97 25.96 -0.01
N ASP A 213 6.96 25.59 0.81
CA ASP A 213 7.02 25.59 2.27
C ASP A 213 7.34 24.21 2.89
N ALA A 214 7.84 23.27 2.08
CA ALA A 214 8.14 21.92 2.55
C ALA A 214 9.13 21.86 3.75
N ALA A 215 9.97 22.86 3.93
CA ALA A 215 10.81 22.99 5.11
C ALA A 215 10.00 23.39 6.35
N GLY A 216 9.07 24.33 6.24
CA GLY A 216 8.17 24.75 7.32
C GLY A 216 7.16 23.65 7.68
N GLU A 217 6.57 22.96 6.70
CA GLU A 217 5.67 21.82 6.94
C GLU A 217 6.38 20.60 7.54
N LYS A 218 7.63 20.33 7.15
CA LYS A 218 8.43 19.26 7.78
C LYS A 218 8.71 19.57 9.26
N LEU A 219 9.01 20.81 9.59
CA LEU A 219 9.19 21.24 10.98
C LEU A 219 7.88 21.16 11.77
N GLN A 220 6.76 21.62 11.21
CA GLN A 220 5.44 21.49 11.83
C GLN A 220 4.99 20.03 11.94
N ALA A 221 5.22 19.20 10.92
CA ALA A 221 4.91 17.77 10.98
C ALA A 221 5.78 17.03 12.01
N SER A 222 7.04 17.43 12.20
CA SER A 222 7.92 16.84 13.22
C SER A 222 7.53 17.28 14.64
N GLU A 223 7.18 18.54 14.83
CA GLU A 223 6.65 19.06 16.10
C GLU A 223 5.28 18.44 16.42
N TRP A 224 4.42 18.27 15.43
CA TRP A 224 3.14 17.64 15.63
C TRP A 224 3.27 16.15 15.97
N ARG A 225 4.15 15.40 15.29
CA ARG A 225 4.45 14.00 15.64
C ARG A 225 4.95 13.89 17.09
N ARG A 226 5.79 14.83 17.50
CA ARG A 226 6.27 14.89 18.89
C ARG A 226 5.12 15.17 19.87
N ARG A 227 4.28 16.18 19.61
CA ARG A 227 3.13 16.50 20.44
C ARG A 227 2.09 15.39 20.47
N PHE A 228 1.83 14.76 19.32
CA PHE A 228 0.93 13.61 19.24
C PHE A 228 1.51 12.39 19.98
N SER A 229 2.81 12.12 19.83
CA SER A 229 3.49 11.08 20.60
C SER A 229 3.39 11.34 22.10
N ASP A 230 3.61 12.58 22.54
CA ASP A 230 3.48 12.99 23.93
C ASP A 230 2.04 12.83 24.45
N GLU A 231 1.04 13.13 23.63
CA GLU A 231 -0.38 12.97 23.97
C GLU A 231 -0.79 11.50 24.02
N VAL A 232 -0.31 10.68 23.06
CA VAL A 232 -0.49 9.21 23.09
C VAL A 232 0.16 8.60 24.32
N LEU A 233 1.35 9.07 24.70
CA LEU A 233 2.04 8.60 25.92
C LEU A 233 1.31 9.02 27.21
N ARG A 234 0.48 10.06 27.17
CA ARG A 234 -0.38 10.48 28.30
C ARG A 234 -1.71 9.76 28.33
N SER A 235 -2.08 9.06 27.25
CA SER A 235 -3.35 8.33 27.21
C SER A 235 -3.33 7.14 28.16
N HIS A 236 -4.44 6.95 28.87
CA HIS A 236 -4.61 5.82 29.77
C HIS A 236 -5.14 4.62 29.02
N VAL A 237 -4.52 3.49 29.25
CA VAL A 237 -4.92 2.21 28.66
C VAL A 237 -5.18 1.22 29.77
N GLU A 238 -6.32 0.55 29.72
CA GLU A 238 -6.66 -0.50 30.66
C GLU A 238 -5.84 -1.75 30.37
N LEU A 239 -5.14 -2.24 31.39
CA LEU A 239 -4.34 -3.44 31.36
C LEU A 239 -5.09 -4.57 32.07
N THR A 240 -5.26 -5.70 31.40
CA THR A 240 -5.86 -6.89 32.00
C THR A 240 -4.81 -7.97 32.22
N ALA A 241 -4.63 -8.39 33.47
CA ALA A 241 -3.76 -9.52 33.81
C ALA A 241 -4.61 -10.80 33.92
N THR A 242 -4.32 -11.77 33.06
CA THR A 242 -5.00 -13.08 33.04
C THR A 242 -4.08 -14.14 33.58
N VAL A 243 -4.51 -14.78 34.66
CA VAL A 243 -3.79 -15.90 35.32
C VAL A 243 -4.41 -17.22 34.83
N PRO A 244 -3.65 -18.15 34.26
CA PRO A 244 -4.17 -19.43 33.83
C PRO A 244 -4.53 -20.29 35.06
N LEU A 245 -5.73 -20.84 35.08
CA LEU A 245 -6.18 -21.81 36.06
C LEU A 245 -5.81 -23.24 35.62
N ALA A 246 -5.92 -24.20 36.51
CA ALA A 246 -5.80 -25.60 36.18
C ALA A 246 -6.89 -26.04 35.17
N LYS A 247 -6.58 -27.02 34.31
CA LYS A 247 -7.56 -27.62 33.41
C LYS A 247 -8.57 -28.42 34.23
N LEU A 248 -9.83 -28.01 34.17
CA LEU A 248 -10.93 -28.70 34.87
C LEU A 248 -11.79 -29.44 33.83
N PRO A 249 -12.25 -30.67 34.15
CA PRO A 249 -13.23 -31.35 33.31
C PRO A 249 -14.56 -30.60 33.33
N LEU A 250 -15.31 -30.63 32.24
CA LEU A 250 -16.57 -29.89 32.08
C LEU A 250 -17.56 -30.22 33.22
N LYS A 251 -17.59 -31.47 33.68
CA LYS A 251 -18.43 -31.89 34.80
C LYS A 251 -18.10 -31.15 36.12
N ALA A 252 -16.81 -30.87 36.37
CA ALA A 252 -16.42 -30.13 37.55
C ALA A 252 -16.77 -28.62 37.41
N LEU A 253 -16.69 -28.10 36.20
CA LEU A 253 -17.09 -26.71 35.89
C LEU A 253 -18.59 -26.48 36.16
N MET A 254 -19.44 -27.45 35.80
CA MET A 254 -20.90 -27.37 36.05
C MET A 254 -21.27 -27.48 37.54
N GLY A 255 -20.35 -27.96 38.36
CA GLY A 255 -20.56 -28.13 39.81
C GLY A 255 -19.96 -27.01 40.66
N LEU A 256 -19.45 -25.93 40.07
CA LEU A 256 -18.84 -24.81 40.82
C LEU A 256 -19.92 -24.10 41.64
N ARG A 257 -19.55 -23.74 42.87
CA ARG A 257 -20.45 -23.03 43.84
C ARG A 257 -19.75 -21.78 44.35
N GLU A 258 -20.54 -20.79 44.73
CA GLU A 258 -20.02 -19.61 45.41
C GLU A 258 -19.23 -19.98 46.67
N GLY A 259 -18.07 -19.36 46.87
CA GLY A 259 -17.14 -19.65 47.96
C GLY A 259 -16.22 -20.82 47.74
N GLN A 260 -16.30 -21.52 46.62
CA GLN A 260 -15.36 -22.59 46.29
C GLN A 260 -13.97 -22.05 45.94
N VAL A 261 -12.93 -22.60 46.56
CA VAL A 261 -11.53 -22.26 46.28
C VAL A 261 -11.05 -23.07 45.07
N LEU A 262 -10.53 -22.39 44.07
CA LEU A 262 -9.87 -22.99 42.93
C LEU A 262 -8.37 -22.84 43.09
N GLU A 263 -7.66 -23.94 43.00
CA GLU A 263 -6.21 -23.93 43.06
C GLU A 263 -5.60 -23.50 41.72
N LEU A 264 -4.58 -22.66 41.79
CA LEU A 264 -3.80 -22.26 40.64
C LEU A 264 -2.80 -23.35 40.29
N HIS A 265 -2.51 -23.52 39.00
CA HIS A 265 -1.42 -24.39 38.57
C HIS A 265 -0.09 -23.86 39.10
N GLU A 266 0.86 -24.74 39.42
CA GLU A 266 2.17 -24.36 39.98
C GLU A 266 2.90 -23.27 39.17
N LYS A 267 2.78 -23.31 37.85
CA LYS A 267 3.38 -22.32 36.94
C LYS A 267 2.48 -21.10 36.64
N ALA A 268 1.25 -21.05 37.15
CA ALA A 268 0.31 -19.98 36.85
C ALA A 268 0.84 -18.60 37.21
N GLN A 269 1.64 -18.51 38.27
CA GLN A 269 2.26 -17.26 38.69
C GLN A 269 3.26 -16.71 37.65
N SER A 270 4.03 -17.58 37.00
CA SER A 270 5.06 -17.22 35.99
C SER A 270 4.51 -17.13 34.55
N GLU A 271 3.28 -17.61 34.32
CA GLU A 271 2.63 -17.66 33.01
C GLU A 271 1.45 -16.66 32.90
N THR A 272 1.39 -15.70 33.80
CA THR A 272 0.39 -14.63 33.76
C THR A 272 0.56 -13.79 32.52
N ARG A 273 -0.54 -13.56 31.79
CA ARG A 273 -0.56 -12.80 30.54
C ARG A 273 -1.08 -11.40 30.78
N LEU A 274 -0.32 -10.39 30.36
CA LEU A 274 -0.75 -9.00 30.36
C LEU A 274 -1.28 -8.64 28.99
N SER A 275 -2.54 -8.20 28.94
CA SER A 275 -3.27 -7.90 27.69
C SER A 275 -3.79 -6.47 27.68
N VAL A 276 -3.83 -5.88 26.47
CA VAL A 276 -4.46 -4.61 26.15
C VAL A 276 -5.51 -4.86 25.09
N ARG A 277 -6.76 -4.49 25.36
CA ARG A 277 -7.88 -4.69 24.44
C ARG A 277 -7.93 -6.10 23.84
N GLY A 278 -7.69 -7.14 24.69
CA GLY A 278 -7.73 -8.54 24.28
C GLY A 278 -6.46 -9.05 23.57
N ARG A 279 -5.45 -8.21 23.34
CA ARG A 279 -4.19 -8.61 22.74
C ARG A 279 -3.11 -8.75 23.81
N THR A 280 -2.55 -9.93 23.97
CA THR A 280 -1.44 -10.18 24.91
C THR A 280 -0.18 -9.45 24.42
N ILE A 281 0.48 -8.73 25.34
CA ILE A 281 1.69 -7.95 25.06
C ILE A 281 2.91 -8.46 25.85
N PHE A 282 2.70 -8.95 27.08
CA PHE A 282 3.78 -9.47 27.93
C PHE A 282 3.36 -10.74 28.66
N ILE A 283 4.36 -11.56 28.98
CA ILE A 283 4.28 -12.61 29.99
C ILE A 283 4.88 -12.05 31.29
N CYS A 284 4.20 -12.30 32.39
CA CYS A 284 4.47 -11.69 33.68
C CYS A 284 4.48 -12.72 34.80
N GLU A 285 5.13 -12.39 35.90
CA GLU A 285 4.97 -13.05 37.18
C GLU A 285 3.92 -12.32 38.00
N PHE A 286 2.91 -13.06 38.49
CA PHE A 286 1.90 -12.56 39.40
C PHE A 286 2.34 -12.81 40.83
N GLY A 287 2.26 -11.80 41.69
CA GLY A 287 2.64 -11.88 43.06
C GLY A 287 1.88 -10.93 43.98
N LYS A 288 2.19 -10.93 45.25
CA LYS A 288 1.65 -10.03 46.24
C LYS A 288 2.80 -9.28 46.92
N LEU A 289 2.74 -7.97 46.92
CA LEU A 289 3.67 -7.11 47.63
C LEU A 289 2.91 -6.31 48.69
N GLY A 290 3.09 -6.72 49.95
CA GLY A 290 2.29 -6.16 51.06
C GLY A 290 0.79 -6.48 50.89
N GLN A 291 -0.04 -5.47 50.85
CA GLN A 291 -1.50 -5.60 50.63
C GLN A 291 -1.94 -5.54 49.17
N HIS A 292 -1.03 -5.31 48.24
CA HIS A 292 -1.35 -5.11 46.82
C HIS A 292 -0.93 -6.30 45.98
N TYR A 293 -1.77 -6.68 45.03
CA TYR A 293 -1.39 -7.63 43.97
C TYR A 293 -0.55 -6.90 42.93
N THR A 294 0.51 -7.56 42.49
CA THR A 294 1.51 -6.98 41.58
C THR A 294 1.80 -7.93 40.44
N VAL A 295 2.16 -7.39 39.29
CA VAL A 295 2.66 -8.13 38.14
C VAL A 295 4.07 -7.65 37.78
N ARG A 296 5.02 -8.57 37.71
CA ARG A 296 6.38 -8.30 37.25
C ARG A 296 6.50 -8.72 35.79
N LEU A 297 6.87 -7.79 34.91
CA LEU A 297 7.11 -8.08 33.50
C LEU A 297 8.34 -8.98 33.35
N THR A 298 8.19 -10.13 32.67
CA THR A 298 9.27 -11.11 32.49
C THR A 298 9.81 -11.05 31.07
N ARG A 299 8.93 -11.17 30.06
CA ARG A 299 9.31 -11.12 28.65
C ARG A 299 8.18 -10.60 27.76
N PRO A 300 8.50 -10.00 26.59
CA PRO A 300 7.49 -9.68 25.58
C PRO A 300 6.80 -10.97 25.10
N PHE A 301 5.53 -10.88 24.76
CA PHE A 301 4.78 -11.99 24.20
C PHE A 301 5.06 -12.13 22.71
N ASP A 302 5.56 -13.30 22.29
CA ASP A 302 5.74 -13.65 20.87
C ASP A 302 4.81 -14.82 20.51
N ALA A 303 3.80 -14.54 19.69
CA ALA A 303 2.83 -15.54 19.26
C ALA A 303 3.45 -16.70 18.45
N ARG A 304 4.59 -16.47 17.79
CA ARG A 304 5.29 -17.51 17.01
C ARG A 304 6.00 -18.49 17.92
N GLN A 305 6.58 -18.01 19.01
CA GLN A 305 7.30 -18.83 19.96
C GLN A 305 6.33 -19.72 20.77
N GLU A 306 5.13 -19.23 21.09
CA GLU A 306 4.11 -20.01 21.78
C GLU A 306 3.60 -21.21 20.96
N VAL A 307 3.47 -21.05 19.64
CA VAL A 307 3.09 -22.17 18.76
C VAL A 307 4.19 -23.23 18.70
N LEU A 308 5.47 -22.82 18.71
CA LEU A 308 6.61 -23.74 18.72
C LEU A 308 6.74 -24.48 20.06
N ASP A 309 6.57 -23.76 21.18
CA ASP A 309 6.60 -24.34 22.54
C ASP A 309 5.42 -25.30 22.75
N GLY A 310 4.24 -25.00 22.17
CA GLY A 310 3.07 -25.88 22.21
C GLY A 310 3.24 -27.18 21.42
N LEU A 311 3.97 -27.14 20.29
CA LEU A 311 4.28 -28.32 19.48
C LEU A 311 5.38 -29.19 20.10
N ALA A 312 6.27 -28.60 20.90
CA ALA A 312 7.34 -29.35 21.61
C ALA A 312 6.86 -30.03 22.92
N ALA A 313 5.68 -29.64 23.43
CA ALA A 313 5.09 -30.16 24.67
C ALA A 313 3.97 -31.21 24.41
N SER A 314 3.69 -31.55 23.15
CA SER A 314 2.78 -32.62 22.72
C SER A 314 3.54 -33.89 22.38
#